data_6c6c7699a7794fd31d1726188ee2ff97
#
_entry.id   6c6c7699a7794fd31d1726188ee2ff97
#
_cell.length_a   1.000
_cell.length_b   1.000
_cell.length_c   1.000
_cell.angle_alpha   90.00
_cell.angle_beta   90.00
_cell.angle_gamma   90.00
#
_symmetry.space_group_name_H-M   'P 1'
#
loop_
_entity.id
_entity.type
_entity.pdbx_description
1 polymer ?
#
loop_
_entity_poly.entity_id
_entity_poly.type
_entity_poly.pdbx_seq_one_letter_code
_entity_poly.pdbx_strand_id
1 'polypeptide(L)'
;EPYRRQRQMCIRDSHWCIAAISTVAGAVNEYTSRMPSALALSAMVLVGYVFYAKRRGAEVAFIAALLTLTNFEVHRAGVACRVDMVLTAMMVIALYQLYKWGEKDLKGVPWVAVLCLSAAALTKGPVGIVLPCLVPAVFLWIRGRKFLRIFFSFLMVAVLACVLPAVWYWAAYQQGGDHFLDLVLEENVYRFLGKMTYASHENPAWYNVMTVVAGYAPYTLLGLVSLFFLRYRKPQGRVRTWWSRFVAYIRNMDDARLYSLLCIVIIFTFYCIPKSKRSVYLLPIYPFIAYFLAEYIIYLRHRHLNALRVFG
;
A
#
# COMPACT_ATOMS: atom_id res chain seq x y z
N GLU A 1 21.36 24.09 0.31
CA GLU A 1 22.12 22.84 0.55
C GLU A 1 21.26 21.66 1.07
N PRO A 2 20.36 21.80 2.05
CA PRO A 2 19.54 20.68 2.52
C PRO A 2 18.68 20.06 1.41
N TYR A 3 18.18 20.88 0.49
CA TYR A 3 17.37 20.45 -0.66
C TYR A 3 18.19 19.63 -1.69
N ARG A 4 19.48 19.92 -1.82
CA ARG A 4 20.41 19.20 -2.68
C ARG A 4 20.72 17.80 -2.13
N ARG A 5 20.88 17.68 -0.81
CA ARG A 5 21.14 16.42 -0.10
C ARG A 5 19.93 15.47 -0.18
N GLN A 6 18.72 16.01 0.02
CA GLN A 6 17.47 15.23 -0.11
C GLN A 6 17.26 14.72 -1.55
N ARG A 7 17.62 15.51 -2.56
CA ARG A 7 17.63 15.06 -3.96
C ARG A 7 18.59 13.91 -4.21
N GLN A 8 19.77 13.90 -3.62
CA GLN A 8 20.78 12.87 -3.87
C GLN A 8 20.37 11.47 -3.39
N MET A 9 19.61 11.34 -2.31
CA MET A 9 19.11 10.03 -1.85
C MET A 9 17.85 9.55 -2.61
N CYS A 10 16.88 10.43 -2.83
CA CYS A 10 15.68 10.08 -3.63
C CYS A 10 16.00 9.85 -5.12
N ILE A 11 17.09 10.39 -5.61
CA ILE A 11 17.54 10.30 -7.00
C ILE A 11 18.09 8.90 -7.34
N ARG A 12 18.67 8.18 -6.37
CA ARG A 12 19.40 6.92 -6.68
C ARG A 12 18.50 5.78 -7.13
N ASP A 13 17.33 5.62 -6.53
CA ASP A 13 16.53 4.39 -6.69
C ASP A 13 15.65 4.39 -7.94
N SER A 14 15.05 5.54 -8.32
CA SER A 14 14.34 5.66 -9.60
C SER A 14 15.27 5.75 -10.80
N HIS A 15 16.48 6.26 -10.61
CA HIS A 15 17.43 6.46 -11.71
C HIS A 15 17.91 5.15 -12.31
N TRP A 16 18.05 4.08 -11.54
CA TRP A 16 18.40 2.76 -12.05
C TRP A 16 17.32 2.20 -12.99
N CYS A 17 16.04 2.33 -12.60
CA CYS A 17 14.93 1.91 -13.45
C CYS A 17 14.84 2.77 -14.72
N ILE A 18 15.01 4.09 -14.58
CA ILE A 18 15.03 5.03 -15.71
C ILE A 18 16.24 4.75 -16.61
N ALA A 19 17.42 4.56 -16.04
CA ALA A 19 18.63 4.25 -16.77
C ALA A 19 18.49 2.95 -17.57
N ALA A 20 17.97 1.89 -16.95
CA ALA A 20 17.73 0.61 -17.62
C ALA A 20 16.78 0.76 -18.81
N ILE A 21 15.63 1.45 -18.62
CA ILE A 21 14.66 1.67 -19.69
C ILE A 21 15.24 2.58 -20.78
N SER A 22 15.94 3.65 -20.40
CA SER A 22 16.54 4.59 -21.34
C SER A 22 17.66 3.95 -22.17
N THR A 23 18.43 3.02 -21.57
CA THR A 23 19.45 2.25 -22.29
C THR A 23 18.81 1.35 -23.35
N VAL A 24 17.70 0.69 -23.03
CA VAL A 24 16.97 -0.15 -24.00
C VAL A 24 16.30 0.69 -25.07
N ALA A 25 15.77 1.86 -24.72
CA ALA A 25 15.08 2.76 -25.65
C ALA A 25 16.06 3.64 -26.48
N GLY A 26 17.35 3.67 -26.12
CA GLY A 26 18.38 4.46 -26.79
C GLY A 26 18.32 5.98 -26.53
N ALA A 27 17.39 6.46 -25.70
CA ALA A 27 17.23 7.89 -25.41
C ALA A 27 16.65 8.13 -24.02
N VAL A 28 17.10 9.21 -23.36
CA VAL A 28 16.48 9.73 -22.14
C VAL A 28 15.50 10.82 -22.54
N ASN A 29 14.21 10.56 -22.44
CA ASN A 29 13.16 11.49 -22.73
C ASN A 29 12.06 11.44 -21.67
N GLU A 30 11.01 12.24 -21.80
CA GLU A 30 9.90 12.29 -20.85
C GLU A 30 9.16 10.96 -20.74
N TYR A 31 9.02 10.22 -21.84
CA TYR A 31 8.36 8.91 -21.86
C TYR A 31 9.19 7.85 -21.12
N THR A 32 10.48 7.72 -21.43
CA THR A 32 11.35 6.75 -20.79
C THR A 32 11.52 7.00 -19.28
N SER A 33 11.47 8.27 -18.89
CA SER A 33 11.56 8.67 -17.46
C SER A 33 10.28 8.34 -16.66
N ARG A 34 9.12 8.34 -17.29
CA ARG A 34 7.82 8.03 -16.65
C ARG A 34 7.43 6.56 -16.75
N MET A 35 8.02 5.83 -17.68
CA MET A 35 7.70 4.43 -17.96
C MET A 35 7.81 3.49 -16.74
N PRO A 36 8.81 3.59 -15.84
CA PRO A 36 8.87 2.76 -14.64
C PRO A 36 7.63 2.87 -13.76
N SER A 37 7.11 4.08 -13.55
CA SER A 37 5.91 4.32 -12.76
C SER A 37 4.65 3.75 -13.44
N ALA A 38 4.51 3.93 -14.75
CA ALA A 38 3.39 3.41 -15.52
C ALA A 38 3.36 1.88 -15.56
N LEU A 39 4.51 1.24 -15.75
CA LEU A 39 4.65 -0.22 -15.72
C LEU A 39 4.35 -0.77 -14.33
N ALA A 40 4.84 -0.12 -13.27
CA ALA A 40 4.57 -0.48 -11.90
C ALA A 40 3.08 -0.41 -11.57
N LEU A 41 2.40 0.68 -11.97
CA LEU A 41 0.95 0.82 -11.83
C LEU A 41 0.20 -0.29 -12.56
N SER A 42 0.55 -0.55 -13.82
CA SER A 42 -0.09 -1.60 -14.63
C SER A 42 0.07 -2.98 -14.00
N ALA A 43 1.29 -3.32 -13.56
CA ALA A 43 1.56 -4.59 -12.89
C ALA A 43 0.76 -4.74 -11.59
N MET A 44 0.69 -3.68 -10.76
CA MET A 44 -0.07 -3.66 -9.51
C MET A 44 -1.57 -3.92 -9.77
N VAL A 45 -2.15 -3.25 -10.76
CA VAL A 45 -3.57 -3.37 -11.10
C VAL A 45 -3.89 -4.75 -11.66
N LEU A 46 -3.04 -5.29 -12.57
CA LEU A 46 -3.21 -6.63 -13.12
C LEU A 46 -3.12 -7.72 -12.05
N VAL A 47 -2.13 -7.64 -11.16
CA VAL A 47 -1.98 -8.60 -10.04
C VAL A 47 -3.18 -8.50 -9.10
N GLY A 48 -3.65 -7.28 -8.80
CA GLY A 48 -4.85 -7.04 -8.00
C GLY A 48 -6.12 -7.59 -8.66
N TYR A 49 -6.29 -7.38 -9.97
CA TYR A 49 -7.38 -7.97 -10.74
C TYR A 49 -7.39 -9.50 -10.61
N VAL A 50 -6.28 -10.16 -10.90
CA VAL A 50 -6.16 -11.62 -10.79
C VAL A 50 -6.40 -12.12 -9.37
N PHE A 51 -5.96 -11.35 -8.36
CA PHE A 51 -6.17 -11.69 -6.95
C PHE A 51 -7.66 -11.69 -6.59
N TYR A 52 -8.39 -10.63 -6.92
CA TYR A 52 -9.80 -10.49 -6.59
C TYR A 52 -10.71 -11.32 -7.50
N ALA A 53 -10.38 -11.46 -8.79
CA ALA A 53 -11.17 -12.26 -9.73
C ALA A 53 -11.31 -13.73 -9.26
N LYS A 54 -10.23 -14.29 -8.72
CA LYS A 54 -10.23 -15.67 -8.17
C LYS A 54 -11.02 -15.82 -6.88
N ARG A 55 -11.26 -14.74 -6.10
CA ARG A 55 -11.85 -14.80 -4.76
C ARG A 55 -13.24 -14.17 -4.67
N ARG A 56 -13.49 -13.16 -5.48
CA ARG A 56 -14.72 -12.34 -5.41
C ARG A 56 -15.46 -12.23 -6.74
N GLY A 57 -14.92 -12.87 -7.78
CA GLY A 57 -15.48 -12.83 -9.13
C GLY A 57 -14.90 -11.74 -10.01
N ALA A 58 -14.98 -11.96 -11.32
CA ALA A 58 -14.37 -11.09 -12.33
C ALA A 58 -14.98 -9.68 -12.34
N GLU A 59 -16.27 -9.55 -12.06
CA GLU A 59 -16.96 -8.26 -12.07
C GLU A 59 -16.46 -7.33 -10.96
N VAL A 60 -16.38 -7.83 -9.71
CA VAL A 60 -15.81 -7.07 -8.57
C VAL A 60 -14.38 -6.68 -8.87
N ALA A 61 -13.59 -7.61 -9.39
CA ALA A 61 -12.19 -7.38 -9.71
C ALA A 61 -12.00 -6.32 -10.80
N PHE A 62 -12.83 -6.35 -11.83
CA PHE A 62 -12.79 -5.39 -12.93
C PHE A 62 -13.13 -3.97 -12.45
N ILE A 63 -14.21 -3.82 -11.69
CA ILE A 63 -14.60 -2.52 -11.14
C ILE A 63 -13.52 -2.01 -10.18
N ALA A 64 -12.95 -2.85 -9.31
CA ALA A 64 -11.88 -2.47 -8.41
C ALA A 64 -10.61 -2.03 -9.15
N ALA A 65 -10.25 -2.73 -10.24
CA ALA A 65 -9.13 -2.37 -11.10
C ALA A 65 -9.37 -1.01 -11.78
N LEU A 66 -10.57 -0.79 -12.33
CA LEU A 66 -10.95 0.47 -12.96
C LEU A 66 -10.93 1.63 -11.95
N LEU A 67 -11.52 1.46 -10.77
CA LEU A 67 -11.51 2.45 -9.70
C LEU A 67 -10.09 2.76 -9.19
N THR A 68 -9.18 1.78 -9.22
CA THR A 68 -7.78 1.99 -8.88
C THR A 68 -7.08 2.83 -9.94
N LEU A 69 -7.28 2.53 -11.22
CA LEU A 69 -6.67 3.26 -12.35
C LEU A 69 -7.16 4.71 -12.45
N THR A 70 -8.46 4.93 -12.20
CA THR A 70 -9.11 6.24 -12.32
C THR A 70 -9.02 7.06 -11.02
N ASN A 71 -8.45 6.50 -9.95
CA ASN A 71 -8.18 7.24 -8.73
C ASN A 71 -7.19 8.38 -8.98
N PHE A 72 -7.53 9.58 -8.55
CA PHE A 72 -6.73 10.79 -8.80
C PHE A 72 -5.28 10.66 -8.31
N GLU A 73 -5.06 10.24 -7.06
CA GLU A 73 -3.72 10.13 -6.47
C GLU A 73 -2.89 9.01 -7.11
N VAL A 74 -3.52 7.86 -7.38
CA VAL A 74 -2.86 6.71 -8.03
C VAL A 74 -2.49 7.04 -9.46
N HIS A 75 -3.41 7.65 -10.23
CA HIS A 75 -3.16 8.08 -11.60
C HIS A 75 -2.02 9.11 -11.64
N ARG A 76 -2.11 10.14 -10.79
CA ARG A 76 -1.07 11.18 -10.68
C ARG A 76 0.30 10.59 -10.36
N ALA A 77 0.38 9.60 -9.47
CA ALA A 77 1.63 8.92 -9.14
C ALA A 77 2.13 8.03 -10.28
N GLY A 78 1.23 7.39 -11.03
CA GLY A 78 1.54 6.50 -12.15
C GLY A 78 2.11 7.21 -13.38
N VAL A 79 1.72 8.47 -13.60
CA VAL A 79 2.25 9.29 -14.73
C VAL A 79 3.41 10.19 -14.33
N ALA A 80 3.76 10.24 -13.05
CA ALA A 80 4.86 11.05 -12.56
C ALA A 80 6.19 10.27 -12.58
N CYS A 81 7.28 10.95 -12.88
CA CYS A 81 8.63 10.42 -12.73
C CYS A 81 9.03 10.42 -11.25
N ARG A 82 8.43 9.52 -10.45
CA ARG A 82 8.67 9.41 -9.01
C ARG A 82 8.73 7.95 -8.58
N VAL A 83 9.56 7.67 -7.57
CA VAL A 83 9.71 6.34 -6.96
C VAL A 83 8.47 5.85 -6.22
N ASP A 84 7.59 6.76 -5.79
CA ASP A 84 6.46 6.42 -4.91
C ASP A 84 5.50 5.40 -5.52
N MET A 85 5.31 5.43 -6.86
CA MET A 85 4.46 4.44 -7.54
C MET A 85 5.12 3.07 -7.60
N VAL A 86 6.43 3.02 -7.87
CA VAL A 86 7.21 1.75 -7.88
C VAL A 86 7.18 1.12 -6.49
N LEU A 87 7.48 1.91 -5.44
CA LEU A 87 7.36 1.47 -4.04
C LEU A 87 5.97 0.88 -3.75
N THR A 88 4.91 1.63 -4.09
CA THR A 88 3.52 1.23 -3.88
C THR A 88 3.21 -0.09 -4.56
N ALA A 89 3.57 -0.23 -5.83
CA ALA A 89 3.35 -1.45 -6.59
C ALA A 89 4.07 -2.64 -5.96
N MET A 90 5.34 -2.48 -5.58
CA MET A 90 6.10 -3.56 -4.94
C MET A 90 5.49 -3.97 -3.59
N MET A 91 5.08 -3.00 -2.76
CA MET A 91 4.40 -3.29 -1.49
C MET A 91 3.07 -4.01 -1.69
N VAL A 92 2.22 -3.55 -2.61
CA VAL A 92 0.89 -4.12 -2.85
C VAL A 92 1.00 -5.51 -3.47
N ILE A 93 1.90 -5.71 -4.43
CA ILE A 93 2.16 -7.04 -5.02
C ILE A 93 2.69 -7.99 -3.93
N ALA A 94 3.62 -7.54 -3.08
CA ALA A 94 4.10 -8.34 -1.95
C ALA A 94 2.96 -8.74 -1.01
N LEU A 95 2.04 -7.81 -0.67
CA LEU A 95 0.86 -8.11 0.15
C LEU A 95 -0.01 -9.22 -0.47
N TYR A 96 -0.30 -9.14 -1.76
CA TYR A 96 -1.06 -10.21 -2.44
C TYR A 96 -0.34 -11.55 -2.46
N GLN A 97 0.98 -11.56 -2.65
CA GLN A 97 1.77 -12.80 -2.67
C GLN A 97 1.93 -13.41 -1.27
N LEU A 98 2.10 -12.58 -0.24
CA LEU A 98 2.17 -13.03 1.15
C LEU A 98 0.82 -13.59 1.63
N TYR A 99 -0.30 -13.02 1.17
CA TYR A 99 -1.62 -13.62 1.40
C TYR A 99 -1.72 -15.02 0.80
N LYS A 100 -1.33 -15.18 -0.48
CA LYS A 100 -1.30 -16.50 -1.15
C LYS A 100 -0.38 -17.50 -0.45
N TRP A 101 0.72 -17.02 0.10
CA TRP A 101 1.63 -17.85 0.90
C TRP A 101 1.00 -18.28 2.22
N GLY A 102 0.25 -17.39 2.87
CA GLY A 102 -0.57 -17.72 4.04
C GLY A 102 -1.62 -18.81 3.76
N GLU A 103 -2.29 -18.77 2.59
CA GLU A 103 -3.21 -19.84 2.13
C GLU A 103 -2.52 -21.19 2.01
N LYS A 104 -1.21 -21.22 1.69
CA LYS A 104 -0.37 -22.43 1.60
C LYS A 104 0.24 -22.85 2.95
N ASP A 105 -0.32 -22.40 4.06
CA ASP A 105 0.19 -22.69 5.40
C ASP A 105 1.66 -22.27 5.64
N LEU A 106 2.12 -21.21 5.01
CA LEU A 106 3.49 -20.69 5.10
C LEU A 106 4.53 -21.75 4.66
N LYS A 107 4.18 -22.63 3.73
CA LYS A 107 5.10 -23.64 3.19
C LYS A 107 5.93 -23.05 2.06
N GLY A 108 7.23 -23.40 2.07
CA GLY A 108 8.18 -22.91 1.08
C GLY A 108 8.54 -21.44 1.26
N VAL A 109 9.36 -20.90 0.37
CA VAL A 109 9.77 -19.49 0.36
C VAL A 109 8.97 -18.72 -0.70
N PRO A 110 8.31 -17.62 -0.35
CA PRO A 110 7.55 -16.81 -1.30
C PRO A 110 8.48 -15.87 -2.10
N TRP A 111 9.29 -16.39 -3.00
CA TRP A 111 10.35 -15.65 -3.70
C TRP A 111 9.87 -14.37 -4.36
N VAL A 112 8.68 -14.38 -4.98
CA VAL A 112 8.11 -13.16 -5.61
C VAL A 112 7.87 -12.07 -4.56
N ALA A 113 7.35 -12.45 -3.37
CA ALA A 113 7.18 -11.50 -2.28
C ALA A 113 8.53 -11.00 -1.77
N VAL A 114 9.51 -11.89 -1.57
CA VAL A 114 10.87 -11.52 -1.12
C VAL A 114 11.49 -10.50 -2.08
N LEU A 115 11.45 -10.74 -3.39
CA LEU A 115 11.98 -9.82 -4.39
C LEU A 115 11.25 -8.47 -4.39
N CYS A 116 9.92 -8.47 -4.27
CA CYS A 116 9.14 -7.24 -4.16
C CYS A 116 9.48 -6.45 -2.88
N LEU A 117 9.65 -7.14 -1.75
CA LEU A 117 10.04 -6.52 -0.49
C LEU A 117 11.44 -5.93 -0.54
N SER A 118 12.39 -6.66 -1.16
CA SER A 118 13.76 -6.15 -1.40
C SER A 118 13.74 -4.88 -2.26
N ALA A 119 13.00 -4.90 -3.36
CA ALA A 119 12.83 -3.73 -4.23
C ALA A 119 12.17 -2.55 -3.48
N ALA A 120 11.13 -2.81 -2.69
CA ALA A 120 10.49 -1.78 -1.87
C ALA A 120 11.44 -1.19 -0.81
N ALA A 121 12.29 -2.03 -0.18
CA ALA A 121 13.27 -1.56 0.78
C ALA A 121 14.40 -0.73 0.12
N LEU A 122 14.82 -1.10 -1.07
CA LEU A 122 15.77 -0.29 -1.86
C LEU A 122 15.20 1.07 -2.23
N THR A 123 13.87 1.18 -2.45
CA THR A 123 13.25 2.46 -2.82
C THR A 123 13.04 3.40 -1.64
N LYS A 124 12.67 2.90 -0.46
CA LYS A 124 12.31 3.79 0.67
C LYS A 124 12.65 3.22 2.05
N GLY A 125 13.59 2.29 2.09
CA GLY A 125 14.10 1.74 3.34
C GLY A 125 13.18 0.72 4.03
N PRO A 126 13.35 0.50 5.35
CA PRO A 126 12.73 -0.62 6.09
C PRO A 126 11.20 -0.68 6.05
N VAL A 127 10.52 0.45 5.86
CA VAL A 127 9.05 0.53 5.76
C VAL A 127 8.50 -0.37 4.65
N GLY A 128 9.26 -0.52 3.55
CA GLY A 128 8.92 -1.41 2.43
C GLY A 128 8.86 -2.89 2.80
N ILE A 129 9.48 -3.30 3.90
CA ILE A 129 9.44 -4.70 4.41
C ILE A 129 8.46 -4.81 5.58
N VAL A 130 8.56 -3.89 6.55
CA VAL A 130 7.82 -3.98 7.82
C VAL A 130 6.32 -4.00 7.61
N LEU A 131 5.78 -3.05 6.84
CA LEU A 131 4.33 -2.95 6.64
C LEU A 131 3.74 -4.15 5.88
N PRO A 132 4.31 -4.58 4.73
CA PRO A 132 3.79 -5.75 4.03
C PRO A 132 3.96 -7.07 4.80
N CYS A 133 4.91 -7.18 5.74
CA CYS A 133 5.02 -8.35 6.61
C CYS A 133 4.04 -8.29 7.78
N LEU A 134 3.81 -7.12 8.36
CA LEU A 134 2.94 -6.93 9.52
C LEU A 134 1.48 -7.28 9.20
N VAL A 135 0.95 -6.80 8.06
CA VAL A 135 -0.45 -7.00 7.70
C VAL A 135 -0.84 -8.49 7.62
N PRO A 136 -0.16 -9.34 6.81
CA PRO A 136 -0.51 -10.76 6.74
C PRO A 136 -0.18 -11.51 8.03
N ALA A 137 0.80 -11.07 8.82
CA ALA A 137 1.08 -11.66 10.12
C ALA A 137 -0.10 -11.45 11.09
N VAL A 138 -0.64 -10.24 11.17
CA VAL A 138 -1.83 -9.93 11.97
C VAL A 138 -3.05 -10.68 11.44
N PHE A 139 -3.25 -10.76 10.12
CA PHE A 139 -4.33 -11.52 9.51
C PHE A 139 -4.30 -13.00 9.92
N LEU A 140 -3.15 -13.66 9.80
CA LEU A 140 -2.98 -15.07 10.16
C LEU A 140 -3.16 -15.30 11.68
N TRP A 141 -2.74 -14.36 12.50
CA TRP A 141 -2.97 -14.41 13.94
C TRP A 141 -4.46 -14.32 14.28
N ILE A 142 -5.21 -13.41 13.67
CA ILE A 142 -6.67 -13.31 13.84
C ILE A 142 -7.36 -14.62 13.41
N ARG A 143 -6.84 -15.29 12.37
CA ARG A 143 -7.32 -16.60 11.89
C ARG A 143 -6.87 -17.79 12.77
N GLY A 144 -6.25 -17.51 13.92
CA GLY A 144 -5.91 -18.54 14.93
C GLY A 144 -4.65 -19.36 14.60
N ARG A 145 -3.79 -18.90 13.70
CA ARG A 145 -2.50 -19.56 13.46
C ARG A 145 -1.55 -19.34 14.63
N LYS A 146 -0.67 -20.30 14.91
CA LYS A 146 0.29 -20.25 16.03
C LYS A 146 1.25 -19.06 15.85
N PHE A 147 1.30 -18.19 16.84
CA PHE A 147 2.11 -16.96 16.81
C PHE A 147 3.60 -17.23 16.51
N LEU A 148 4.22 -18.20 17.16
CA LEU A 148 5.63 -18.54 16.92
C LEU A 148 5.91 -18.93 15.47
N ARG A 149 5.00 -19.70 14.86
CA ARG A 149 5.14 -20.06 13.44
C ARG A 149 5.07 -18.83 12.54
N ILE A 150 4.11 -17.94 12.79
CA ILE A 150 3.98 -16.68 12.06
C ILE A 150 5.27 -15.87 12.23
N PHE A 151 5.70 -15.65 13.47
CA PHE A 151 6.88 -14.84 13.78
C PHE A 151 8.13 -15.33 13.04
N PHE A 152 8.49 -16.61 13.18
CA PHE A 152 9.70 -17.14 12.54
C PHE A 152 9.59 -17.17 11.01
N SER A 153 8.39 -17.44 10.46
CA SER A 153 8.18 -17.43 9.01
C SER A 153 8.33 -16.04 8.41
N PHE A 154 7.75 -15.01 9.02
CA PHE A 154 7.89 -13.62 8.55
C PHE A 154 9.27 -13.03 8.86
N LEU A 155 9.92 -13.45 9.95
CA LEU A 155 11.32 -13.09 10.23
C LEU A 155 12.24 -13.64 9.13
N MET A 156 12.07 -14.90 8.73
CA MET A 156 12.82 -15.49 7.61
C MET A 156 12.62 -14.68 6.32
N VAL A 157 11.36 -14.35 5.97
CA VAL A 157 11.05 -13.54 4.77
C VAL A 157 11.70 -12.17 4.87
N ALA A 158 11.63 -11.50 6.02
CA ALA A 158 12.24 -10.19 6.24
C ALA A 158 13.77 -10.24 6.12
N VAL A 159 14.41 -11.24 6.71
CA VAL A 159 15.87 -11.44 6.59
C VAL A 159 16.27 -11.66 5.15
N LEU A 160 15.58 -12.55 4.42
CA LEU A 160 15.86 -12.78 2.99
C LEU A 160 15.64 -11.51 2.16
N ALA A 161 14.59 -10.73 2.46
CA ALA A 161 14.33 -9.48 1.77
C ALA A 161 15.36 -8.39 2.08
N CYS A 162 16.04 -8.45 3.21
CA CYS A 162 17.11 -7.51 3.58
C CYS A 162 18.45 -7.82 2.89
N VAL A 163 18.67 -9.02 2.35
CA VAL A 163 19.97 -9.40 1.78
C VAL A 163 20.39 -8.45 0.66
N LEU A 164 19.52 -8.24 -0.33
CA LEU A 164 19.85 -7.36 -1.46
C LEU A 164 20.04 -5.89 -1.04
N PRO A 165 19.15 -5.28 -0.24
CA PRO A 165 19.39 -3.97 0.34
C PRO A 165 20.70 -3.89 1.15
N ALA A 166 21.01 -4.89 1.99
CA ALA A 166 22.21 -4.89 2.81
C ALA A 166 23.50 -4.86 1.96
N VAL A 167 23.54 -5.65 0.88
CA VAL A 167 24.69 -5.63 -0.07
C VAL A 167 24.83 -4.24 -0.70
N TRP A 168 23.70 -3.63 -1.11
CA TRP A 168 23.72 -2.30 -1.71
C TRP A 168 24.15 -1.21 -0.69
N TYR A 169 23.62 -1.24 0.55
CA TYR A 169 24.01 -0.31 1.61
C TYR A 169 25.49 -0.46 1.99
N TRP A 170 25.99 -1.69 2.03
CA TRP A 170 27.41 -1.95 2.29
C TRP A 170 28.29 -1.37 1.19
N ALA A 171 27.97 -1.60 -0.10
CA ALA A 171 28.71 -1.03 -1.22
C ALA A 171 28.66 0.51 -1.23
N ALA A 172 27.51 1.10 -0.90
CA ALA A 172 27.35 2.55 -0.80
C ALA A 172 28.14 3.14 0.38
N TYR A 173 28.24 2.42 1.50
CA TYR A 173 29.08 2.82 2.64
C TYR A 173 30.57 2.84 2.29
N GLN A 174 31.05 1.85 1.53
CA GLN A 174 32.44 1.83 1.07
C GLN A 174 32.82 3.07 0.22
N GLN A 175 31.85 3.67 -0.46
CA GLN A 175 32.06 4.89 -1.27
C GLN A 175 31.82 6.20 -0.51
N GLY A 176 30.85 6.20 0.43
CA GLY A 176 30.37 7.41 1.10
C GLY A 176 30.81 7.58 2.56
N GLY A 177 31.37 6.53 3.16
CA GLY A 177 31.81 6.54 4.57
C GLY A 177 30.72 6.92 5.56
N ASP A 178 31.11 7.53 6.68
CA ASP A 178 30.21 7.90 7.77
C ASP A 178 29.13 8.92 7.35
N HIS A 179 29.46 9.78 6.40
CA HIS A 179 28.48 10.73 5.86
C HIS A 179 27.27 10.04 5.22
N PHE A 180 27.45 8.88 4.60
CA PHE A 180 26.35 8.08 4.05
C PHE A 180 25.49 7.50 5.18
N LEU A 181 26.09 7.03 6.27
CA LEU A 181 25.34 6.51 7.44
C LEU A 181 24.48 7.60 8.08
N ASP A 182 25.01 8.80 8.26
CA ASP A 182 24.25 9.93 8.80
C ASP A 182 23.02 10.25 7.96
N LEU A 183 23.16 10.24 6.62
CA LEU A 183 22.05 10.45 5.70
C LEU A 183 20.99 9.32 5.81
N VAL A 184 21.42 8.07 5.91
CA VAL A 184 20.50 6.92 6.09
C VAL A 184 19.74 7.02 7.40
N LEU A 185 20.40 7.36 8.49
CA LEU A 185 19.78 7.55 9.80
C LEU A 185 18.79 8.72 9.81
N GLU A 186 19.17 9.84 9.21
CA GLU A 186 18.32 11.03 9.10
C GLU A 186 17.04 10.75 8.34
N GLU A 187 17.12 10.08 7.18
CA GLU A 187 15.97 9.80 6.33
C GLU A 187 15.05 8.68 6.85
N ASN A 188 15.59 7.67 7.52
CA ASN A 188 14.78 6.52 7.97
C ASN A 188 14.35 6.63 9.44
N VAL A 189 15.24 7.10 10.33
CA VAL A 189 14.99 7.11 11.78
C VAL A 189 14.53 8.49 12.26
N TYR A 190 15.33 9.54 11.98
CA TYR A 190 15.01 10.88 12.49
C TYR A 190 13.78 11.47 11.84
N ARG A 191 13.52 11.17 10.56
CA ARG A 191 12.26 11.53 9.90
C ARG A 191 11.05 10.90 10.59
N PHE A 192 11.13 9.62 10.95
CA PHE A 192 10.04 8.93 11.65
C PHE A 192 9.81 9.50 13.05
N LEU A 193 10.89 9.82 13.77
CA LEU A 193 10.85 10.40 15.11
C LEU A 193 10.51 11.90 15.13
N GLY A 194 10.44 12.56 13.97
CA GLY A 194 10.21 14.01 13.87
C GLY A 194 11.39 14.85 14.39
N LYS A 195 12.61 14.30 14.36
CA LYS A 195 13.85 14.96 14.82
C LYS A 195 14.76 15.36 13.64
N MET A 196 14.16 15.80 12.52
CA MET A 196 14.92 16.21 11.35
C MET A 196 15.59 17.57 11.57
N THR A 197 16.76 17.76 10.97
CA THR A 197 17.51 19.02 10.97
C THR A 197 16.91 20.09 10.04
N TYR A 198 15.96 19.72 9.17
CA TYR A 198 15.29 20.63 8.23
C TYR A 198 13.77 20.47 8.29
N ALA A 199 13.05 21.52 7.84
CA ALA A 199 11.59 21.56 7.85
C ALA A 199 11.00 20.38 7.09
N SER A 200 10.26 19.52 7.78
CA SER A 200 9.51 18.42 7.17
C SER A 200 8.06 18.87 6.93
N HIS A 201 7.34 18.15 6.06
CA HIS A 201 5.92 18.40 5.80
C HIS A 201 5.07 17.98 7.02
N GLU A 202 5.02 18.83 8.04
CA GLU A 202 4.22 18.59 9.23
C GLU A 202 2.77 18.90 8.95
N ASN A 203 1.93 17.87 9.08
CA ASN A 203 0.49 17.98 8.90
C ASN A 203 -0.25 17.29 10.04
N PRO A 204 -1.41 17.78 10.46
CA PRO A 204 -2.22 17.16 11.50
C PRO A 204 -2.75 15.77 11.06
N ALA A 205 -3.22 14.96 12.02
CA ALA A 205 -3.68 13.60 11.73
C ALA A 205 -4.87 13.55 10.74
N TRP A 206 -5.77 14.54 10.78
CA TRP A 206 -6.90 14.63 9.86
C TRP A 206 -6.51 14.85 8.40
N TYR A 207 -5.28 15.33 8.12
CA TYR A 207 -4.75 15.47 6.76
C TYR A 207 -4.80 14.15 5.97
N ASN A 208 -4.47 13.03 6.60
CA ASN A 208 -4.53 11.72 5.96
C ASN A 208 -5.96 11.32 5.56
N VAL A 209 -6.95 11.66 6.42
CA VAL A 209 -8.37 11.42 6.12
C VAL A 209 -8.81 12.25 4.92
N MET A 210 -8.50 13.55 4.93
CA MET A 210 -8.83 14.44 3.82
C MET A 210 -8.15 14.01 2.51
N THR A 211 -6.91 13.54 2.60
CA THR A 211 -6.17 13.01 1.43
C THR A 211 -6.88 11.81 0.80
N VAL A 212 -7.37 10.88 1.62
CA VAL A 212 -8.12 9.71 1.11
C VAL A 212 -9.45 10.14 0.51
N VAL A 213 -10.19 11.01 1.19
CA VAL A 213 -11.49 11.52 0.72
C VAL A 213 -11.34 12.27 -0.62
N ALA A 214 -10.36 13.16 -0.71
CA ALA A 214 -10.08 13.91 -1.93
C ALA A 214 -9.52 13.01 -3.05
N GLY A 215 -8.66 12.05 -2.70
CA GLY A 215 -8.05 11.14 -3.65
C GLY A 215 -9.05 10.22 -4.35
N TYR A 216 -10.21 9.97 -3.74
CA TYR A 216 -11.31 9.22 -4.34
C TYR A 216 -12.42 10.08 -4.96
N ALA A 217 -12.24 11.39 -5.09
CA ALA A 217 -13.18 12.18 -5.88
C ALA A 217 -13.19 11.70 -7.36
N PRO A 218 -14.35 11.54 -8.00
CA PRO A 218 -15.70 11.83 -7.50
C PRO A 218 -16.37 10.69 -6.71
N TYR A 219 -15.78 9.50 -6.58
CA TYR A 219 -16.40 8.30 -5.98
C TYR A 219 -16.75 8.49 -4.49
N THR A 220 -16.08 9.38 -3.77
CA THR A 220 -16.46 9.77 -2.41
C THR A 220 -17.85 10.41 -2.36
N LEU A 221 -18.25 11.14 -3.42
CA LEU A 221 -19.60 11.69 -3.54
C LEU A 221 -20.64 10.59 -3.69
N LEU A 222 -20.35 9.54 -4.46
CA LEU A 222 -21.22 8.35 -4.53
C LEU A 222 -21.43 7.75 -3.12
N GLY A 223 -20.36 7.60 -2.34
CA GLY A 223 -20.46 7.14 -0.95
C GLY A 223 -21.35 8.04 -0.10
N LEU A 224 -21.14 9.34 -0.14
CA LEU A 224 -21.91 10.31 0.65
C LEU A 224 -23.38 10.36 0.23
N VAL A 225 -23.68 10.45 -1.08
CA VAL A 225 -25.05 10.48 -1.61
C VAL A 225 -25.81 9.20 -1.24
N SER A 226 -25.15 8.04 -1.38
CA SER A 226 -25.79 6.76 -1.09
C SER A 226 -26.14 6.57 0.39
N LEU A 227 -25.47 7.28 1.33
CA LEU A 227 -25.84 7.26 2.74
C LEU A 227 -27.29 7.71 2.97
N PHE A 228 -27.83 8.59 2.15
CA PHE A 228 -29.23 9.02 2.23
C PHE A 228 -30.22 7.93 1.80
N PHE A 229 -29.79 6.99 0.98
CA PHE A 229 -30.63 5.89 0.50
C PHE A 229 -30.53 4.63 1.36
N LEU A 230 -29.55 4.55 2.27
CA LEU A 230 -29.36 3.40 3.15
C LEU A 230 -30.35 3.45 4.32
N ARG A 231 -31.08 2.36 4.54
CA ARG A 231 -31.94 2.21 5.72
C ARG A 231 -31.10 1.72 6.90
N TYR A 232 -30.87 2.60 7.86
CA TYR A 232 -30.15 2.28 9.09
C TYR A 232 -31.07 1.56 10.09
N ARG A 233 -30.71 0.33 10.46
CA ARG A 233 -31.31 -0.33 11.62
C ARG A 233 -30.61 0.17 12.89
N LYS A 234 -31.39 0.71 13.82
CA LYS A 234 -30.85 1.11 15.14
C LYS A 234 -30.20 -0.09 15.81
N PRO A 235 -28.98 0.02 16.34
CA PRO A 235 -28.35 -1.06 17.09
C PRO A 235 -29.17 -1.34 18.35
N GLN A 236 -29.77 -2.53 18.45
CA GLN A 236 -30.49 -2.98 19.64
C GLN A 236 -29.53 -3.72 20.57
N GLY A 237 -29.39 -3.26 21.81
CA GLY A 237 -28.68 -3.96 22.88
C GLY A 237 -27.63 -3.13 23.62
N ARG A 238 -27.16 -3.64 24.77
CA ARG A 238 -26.10 -3.02 25.59
C ARG A 238 -24.78 -2.94 24.83
N VAL A 239 -23.96 -1.92 25.11
CA VAL A 239 -22.63 -1.71 24.48
C VAL A 239 -21.74 -2.96 24.52
N ARG A 240 -21.79 -3.74 25.59
CA ARG A 240 -21.05 -5.01 25.74
C ARG A 240 -21.48 -6.07 24.72
N THR A 241 -22.77 -6.14 24.37
CA THR A 241 -23.29 -7.04 23.32
C THR A 241 -22.96 -6.54 21.93
N TRP A 242 -22.82 -5.24 21.74
CA TRP A 242 -22.40 -4.66 20.47
C TRP A 242 -20.94 -5.01 20.16
N TRP A 243 -20.04 -4.89 21.14
CA TRP A 243 -18.63 -5.23 20.98
C TRP A 243 -18.43 -6.71 20.66
N SER A 244 -19.12 -7.61 21.36
CA SER A 244 -19.05 -9.05 21.06
C SER A 244 -19.59 -9.39 19.66
N ARG A 245 -20.67 -8.72 19.22
CA ARG A 245 -21.20 -8.85 17.85
C ARG A 245 -20.23 -8.32 16.81
N PHE A 246 -19.58 -7.20 17.07
CA PHE A 246 -18.55 -6.62 16.20
C PHE A 246 -17.35 -7.55 16.03
N VAL A 247 -16.81 -8.09 17.12
CA VAL A 247 -15.73 -9.08 17.09
C VAL A 247 -16.13 -10.33 16.35
N ALA A 248 -17.35 -10.85 16.60
CA ALA A 248 -17.89 -12.00 15.89
C ALA A 248 -18.06 -11.71 14.39
N TYR A 249 -18.52 -10.51 14.02
CA TYR A 249 -18.62 -10.08 12.61
C TYR A 249 -17.27 -10.07 11.92
N ILE A 250 -16.23 -9.51 12.57
CA ILE A 250 -14.86 -9.48 12.02
C ILE A 250 -14.31 -10.90 11.86
N ARG A 251 -14.51 -11.77 12.85
CA ARG A 251 -14.05 -13.16 12.80
C ARG A 251 -14.75 -13.99 11.70
N ASN A 252 -16.01 -13.71 11.46
CA ASN A 252 -16.81 -14.40 10.44
C ASN A 252 -16.75 -13.72 9.06
N MET A 253 -15.98 -12.62 8.94
CA MET A 253 -15.77 -11.94 7.68
C MET A 253 -15.00 -12.84 6.71
N ASP A 254 -15.35 -12.79 5.43
CA ASP A 254 -14.61 -13.44 4.35
C ASP A 254 -13.12 -13.04 4.37
N ASP A 255 -12.24 -13.99 4.07
CA ASP A 255 -10.79 -13.82 4.17
C ASP A 255 -10.26 -12.66 3.32
N ALA A 256 -10.75 -12.52 2.08
CA ALA A 256 -10.33 -11.43 1.20
C ALA A 256 -10.79 -10.06 1.73
N ARG A 257 -12.00 -9.99 2.30
CA ARG A 257 -12.52 -8.77 2.93
C ARG A 257 -11.72 -8.40 4.18
N LEU A 258 -11.52 -9.36 5.09
CA LEU A 258 -10.77 -9.11 6.31
C LEU A 258 -9.34 -8.67 6.01
N TYR A 259 -8.69 -9.35 5.06
CA TYR A 259 -7.33 -9.01 4.66
C TYR A 259 -7.25 -7.60 4.08
N SER A 260 -8.15 -7.26 3.15
CA SER A 260 -8.20 -5.92 2.56
C SER A 260 -8.47 -4.83 3.60
N LEU A 261 -9.34 -5.10 4.57
CA LEU A 261 -9.60 -4.19 5.69
C LEU A 261 -8.34 -3.99 6.54
N LEU A 262 -7.62 -5.05 6.85
CA LEU A 262 -6.37 -4.97 7.63
C LEU A 262 -5.28 -4.20 6.86
N CYS A 263 -5.18 -4.37 5.53
CA CYS A 263 -4.28 -3.56 4.70
C CYS A 263 -4.59 -2.06 4.86
N ILE A 264 -5.86 -1.68 4.79
CA ILE A 264 -6.27 -0.27 4.95
C ILE A 264 -5.95 0.21 6.37
N VAL A 265 -6.44 -0.49 7.40
CA VAL A 265 -6.35 -0.04 8.79
C VAL A 265 -4.92 0.05 9.28
N ILE A 266 -4.12 -0.99 9.06
CA ILE A 266 -2.73 -1.05 9.57
C ILE A 266 -1.85 -0.01 8.87
N ILE A 267 -1.91 0.07 7.53
CA ILE A 267 -1.10 1.02 6.77
C ILE A 267 -1.53 2.46 7.07
N PHE A 268 -2.84 2.74 7.12
CA PHE A 268 -3.35 4.07 7.45
C PHE A 268 -2.93 4.50 8.86
N THR A 269 -3.11 3.63 9.87
CA THR A 269 -2.73 3.92 11.26
C THR A 269 -1.23 4.15 11.37
N PHE A 270 -0.41 3.34 10.71
CA PHE A 270 1.03 3.53 10.72
C PHE A 270 1.43 4.92 10.20
N TYR A 271 0.86 5.38 9.09
CA TYR A 271 1.17 6.70 8.54
C TYR A 271 0.46 7.87 9.24
N CYS A 272 -0.42 7.60 10.20
CA CYS A 272 -0.93 8.64 11.11
C CYS A 272 0.06 8.97 12.25
N ILE A 273 0.95 8.04 12.63
CA ILE A 273 1.89 8.21 13.76
C ILE A 273 2.95 9.29 13.49
N PRO A 274 3.68 9.29 12.35
CA PRO A 274 4.73 10.29 12.09
C PRO A 274 4.17 11.70 11.93
N LYS A 275 4.92 12.71 12.37
CA LYS A 275 4.57 14.13 12.16
C LYS A 275 4.61 14.50 10.69
N SER A 276 5.61 14.00 9.94
CA SER A 276 5.75 14.24 8.51
C SER A 276 4.76 13.40 7.71
N LYS A 277 3.78 14.03 7.05
CA LYS A 277 2.73 13.39 6.27
C LYS A 277 2.72 13.91 4.84
N ARG A 278 2.63 12.98 3.88
CA ARG A 278 2.48 13.28 2.44
C ARG A 278 1.38 12.39 1.86
N SER A 279 0.62 12.90 0.89
CA SER A 279 -0.45 12.14 0.21
C SER A 279 0.04 10.82 -0.38
N VAL A 280 1.24 10.82 -0.95
CA VAL A 280 1.85 9.64 -1.58
C VAL A 280 2.14 8.47 -0.63
N TYR A 281 2.17 8.69 0.68
CA TYR A 281 2.40 7.61 1.65
C TYR A 281 1.20 6.67 1.77
N LEU A 282 0.01 7.16 1.43
CA LEU A 282 -1.22 6.39 1.48
C LEU A 282 -1.52 5.63 0.18
N LEU A 283 -0.70 5.78 -0.86
CA LEU A 283 -0.89 5.07 -2.14
C LEU A 283 -1.14 3.56 -1.98
N PRO A 284 -0.45 2.82 -1.08
CA PRO A 284 -0.67 1.38 -0.94
C PRO A 284 -2.07 0.97 -0.46
N ILE A 285 -2.85 1.86 0.16
CA ILE A 285 -4.21 1.52 0.63
C ILE A 285 -5.28 1.66 -0.46
N TYR A 286 -5.03 2.43 -1.52
CA TYR A 286 -6.04 2.75 -2.53
C TYR A 286 -6.59 1.52 -3.26
N PRO A 287 -5.80 0.51 -3.69
CA PRO A 287 -6.36 -0.69 -4.33
C PRO A 287 -7.32 -1.47 -3.43
N PHE A 288 -7.09 -1.46 -2.11
CA PHE A 288 -7.96 -2.14 -1.15
C PHE A 288 -9.24 -1.34 -0.87
N ILE A 289 -9.18 -0.01 -0.87
CA ILE A 289 -10.38 0.83 -0.78
C ILE A 289 -11.20 0.68 -2.07
N ALA A 290 -10.56 0.66 -3.25
CA ALA A 290 -11.21 0.42 -4.54
C ALA A 290 -12.00 -0.90 -4.55
N TYR A 291 -11.45 -1.95 -3.93
CA TYR A 291 -12.16 -3.23 -3.76
C TYR A 291 -13.46 -3.07 -2.95
N PHE A 292 -13.44 -2.38 -1.82
CA PHE A 292 -14.65 -2.14 -1.03
C PHE A 292 -15.66 -1.26 -1.76
N LEU A 293 -15.21 -0.26 -2.50
CA LEU A 293 -16.09 0.55 -3.35
C LEU A 293 -16.71 -0.28 -4.47
N ALA A 294 -15.96 -1.19 -5.09
CA ALA A 294 -16.48 -2.09 -6.10
C ALA A 294 -17.60 -3.00 -5.55
N GLU A 295 -17.37 -3.61 -4.38
CA GLU A 295 -18.41 -4.39 -3.70
C GLU A 295 -19.64 -3.55 -3.35
N TYR A 296 -19.41 -2.30 -2.94
CA TYR A 296 -20.48 -1.37 -2.62
C TYR A 296 -21.30 -0.97 -3.85
N ILE A 297 -20.66 -0.69 -4.97
CA ILE A 297 -21.34 -0.40 -6.25
C ILE A 297 -22.21 -1.59 -6.68
N ILE A 298 -21.71 -2.81 -6.59
CA ILE A 298 -22.47 -4.01 -6.92
C ILE A 298 -23.66 -4.19 -5.96
N TYR A 299 -23.44 -3.95 -4.66
CA TYR A 299 -24.53 -3.97 -3.69
C TYR A 299 -25.62 -2.94 -4.02
N LEU A 300 -25.25 -1.70 -4.35
CA LEU A 300 -26.20 -0.65 -4.76
C LEU A 300 -26.96 -1.05 -6.02
N ARG A 301 -26.27 -1.63 -7.00
CA ARG A 301 -26.91 -2.11 -8.25
C ARG A 301 -27.99 -3.15 -7.98
N HIS A 302 -27.76 -4.05 -7.07
CA HIS A 302 -28.73 -5.12 -6.76
C HIS A 302 -29.89 -4.68 -5.87
N ARG A 303 -29.69 -3.70 -5.00
CA ARG A 303 -30.67 -3.31 -3.97
C ARG A 303 -31.17 -1.87 -4.03
N HIS A 304 -30.39 -0.97 -4.60
CA HIS A 304 -30.65 0.48 -4.55
C HIS A 304 -30.31 1.17 -5.88
N LEU A 305 -30.89 0.67 -6.99
CA LEU A 305 -30.66 1.21 -8.35
C LEU A 305 -30.86 2.73 -8.46
N ASN A 306 -31.78 3.29 -7.67
CA ASN A 306 -32.06 4.73 -7.68
C ASN A 306 -30.84 5.55 -7.19
N ALA A 307 -30.06 5.03 -6.24
CA ALA A 307 -28.86 5.71 -5.78
C ALA A 307 -27.80 5.83 -6.88
N LEU A 308 -27.64 4.78 -7.71
CA LEU A 308 -26.74 4.83 -8.88
C LEU A 308 -27.25 5.74 -9.98
N ARG A 309 -28.56 5.78 -10.24
CA ARG A 309 -29.17 6.66 -11.27
C ARG A 309 -29.06 8.15 -10.93
N VAL A 310 -29.07 8.49 -9.64
CA VAL A 310 -28.90 9.89 -9.19
C VAL A 310 -27.44 10.33 -9.29
N PHE A 311 -26.51 9.40 -9.18
CA PHE A 311 -25.08 9.72 -9.27
C PHE A 311 -24.55 9.76 -10.71
N GLY A 312 -25.04 8.91 -11.59
CA GLY A 312 -24.63 8.83 -13.01
C GLY A 312 -25.51 9.68 -13.90
#